data_f636bba394c56752d1bbb0108b802963
#
_entry.id   f636bba394c56752d1bbb0108b802963
#
_cell.length_a   1.000
_cell.length_b   1.000
_cell.length_c   1.000
_cell.angle_alpha   90.00
_cell.angle_beta   90.00
_cell.angle_gamma   90.00
#
_symmetry.space_group_name_H-M   'P 1'
#
loop_
_entity.id
_entity.type
_entity.pdbx_description
1 polymer ?
#
loop_
_entity_poly.entity_id
_entity_poly.type
_entity_poly.pdbx_seq_one_letter_code
_entity_poly.pdbx_strand_id
1 'polypeptide(L)'
;MRDGVAASRVWLPHGPWQTLGEFFSFRFPWVDAHSWEARAARGEILDERGEALSLQSAYRCGACVYYYRERADETPIPFEEKILFLNDELLVVDKPHFLPVTPGGRFLRETLLVRLKRATGIETLTPIHRLDRETAGVMMLSVNPATRSLWQSLFRRRIVDKTYEAIARASSEHRFPLERQSRIERDTLFFRMRETDGEPNAHTRIELAERRGELALYRLYPLTGKMHQLRVHMNALGLPLLNDGFYPIARPAGQDDFARPLKLLAKSIAFSDPVTGEQRYFESARRL
;
A
#
# COMPACT_ATOMS: atom_id res chain seq x y z
N MET A 1 -13.76 -0.81 15.88
CA MET A 1 -13.66 -1.33 14.51
C MET A 1 -14.91 -2.10 14.16
N ARG A 2 -15.26 -2.18 12.87
CA ARG A 2 -16.36 -3.03 12.38
C ARG A 2 -15.79 -3.92 11.28
N ASP A 3 -15.94 -5.23 11.41
CA ASP A 3 -15.41 -6.24 10.45
C ASP A 3 -13.93 -6.02 10.08
N GLY A 4 -13.07 -5.67 11.01
CA GLY A 4 -11.65 -5.39 10.78
C GLY A 4 -11.36 -4.03 10.11
N VAL A 5 -12.40 -3.26 9.74
CA VAL A 5 -12.26 -1.93 9.14
C VAL A 5 -12.33 -0.86 10.23
N ALA A 6 -11.27 -0.04 10.33
CA ALA A 6 -11.28 1.12 11.21
C ALA A 6 -12.18 2.23 10.68
N ALA A 7 -12.78 2.99 11.57
CA ALA A 7 -13.51 4.20 11.18
C ALA A 7 -12.56 5.18 10.46
N SER A 8 -13.06 5.81 9.42
CA SER A 8 -12.43 6.98 8.81
C SER A 8 -12.67 8.19 9.72
N ARG A 9 -11.78 9.15 9.69
CA ARG A 9 -11.93 10.39 10.48
C ARG A 9 -11.87 11.61 9.60
N VAL A 10 -12.60 12.64 10.00
CA VAL A 10 -12.56 13.95 9.38
C VAL A 10 -12.55 15.02 10.47
N TRP A 11 -11.62 15.97 10.36
CA TRP A 11 -11.62 17.17 11.20
C TRP A 11 -12.57 18.18 10.58
N LEU A 12 -13.37 18.82 11.41
CA LEU A 12 -14.34 19.82 11.01
C LEU A 12 -13.64 21.20 10.90
N PRO A 13 -13.37 21.70 9.68
CA PRO A 13 -12.66 22.95 9.48
C PRO A 13 -13.54 24.15 9.81
N HIS A 14 -12.96 25.35 9.82
CA HIS A 14 -13.76 26.58 9.85
C HIS A 14 -14.64 26.69 8.60
N GLY A 15 -15.92 27.00 8.77
CA GLY A 15 -16.85 27.10 7.64
C GLY A 15 -18.28 27.50 8.04
N PRO A 16 -19.16 27.69 7.07
CA PRO A 16 -20.49 28.27 7.26
C PRO A 16 -21.57 27.26 7.72
N TRP A 17 -21.22 25.99 7.88
CA TRP A 17 -22.19 24.92 8.15
C TRP A 17 -22.74 25.01 9.58
N GLN A 18 -24.03 24.78 9.71
CA GLN A 18 -24.74 24.74 10.99
C GLN A 18 -24.89 23.31 11.50
N THR A 19 -24.99 22.33 10.57
CA THR A 19 -25.15 20.91 10.89
C THR A 19 -24.05 20.06 10.30
N LEU A 20 -23.87 18.88 10.87
CA LEU A 20 -22.95 17.88 10.35
C LEU A 20 -23.35 17.41 8.94
N GLY A 21 -24.66 17.31 8.65
CA GLY A 21 -25.20 16.94 7.37
C GLY A 21 -24.84 17.93 6.25
N GLU A 22 -24.93 19.22 6.51
CA GLU A 22 -24.49 20.27 5.56
C GLU A 22 -23.02 20.14 5.21
N PHE A 23 -22.16 19.93 6.22
CA PHE A 23 -20.74 19.73 5.98
C PHE A 23 -20.46 18.45 5.21
N PHE A 24 -21.13 17.33 5.54
CA PHE A 24 -20.92 16.07 4.85
C PHE A 24 -21.34 16.13 3.38
N SER A 25 -22.45 16.78 3.06
CA SER A 25 -22.90 17.03 1.69
C SER A 25 -21.88 17.86 0.91
N PHE A 26 -21.31 18.87 1.53
CA PHE A 26 -20.24 19.68 0.91
C PHE A 26 -18.93 18.89 0.74
N ARG A 27 -18.51 18.19 1.79
CA ARG A 27 -17.20 17.53 1.85
C ARG A 27 -17.13 16.23 1.02
N PHE A 28 -18.26 15.56 0.87
CA PHE A 28 -18.40 14.27 0.21
C PHE A 28 -19.52 14.27 -0.83
N PRO A 29 -19.46 15.14 -1.85
CA PRO A 29 -20.55 15.30 -2.83
C PRO A 29 -20.87 14.05 -3.65
N TRP A 30 -19.97 13.06 -3.62
CA TRP A 30 -20.14 11.77 -4.29
C TRP A 30 -20.86 10.71 -3.42
N VAL A 31 -21.20 11.02 -2.19
CA VAL A 31 -21.99 10.16 -1.29
C VAL A 31 -23.38 10.78 -1.18
N ASP A 32 -24.39 10.03 -1.56
CA ASP A 32 -25.77 10.49 -1.49
C ASP A 32 -26.25 10.70 -0.05
N ALA A 33 -27.26 11.57 0.12
CA ALA A 33 -27.79 11.93 1.44
C ALA A 33 -28.38 10.73 2.17
N HIS A 34 -29.08 9.84 1.44
CA HIS A 34 -29.70 8.64 2.02
C HIS A 34 -28.66 7.69 2.62
N SER A 35 -27.48 7.56 1.97
CA SER A 35 -26.35 6.80 2.51
C SER A 35 -25.84 7.37 3.84
N TRP A 36 -25.83 8.69 3.99
CA TRP A 36 -25.44 9.34 5.24
C TRP A 36 -26.50 9.16 6.34
N GLU A 37 -27.78 9.28 5.99
CA GLU A 37 -28.89 9.04 6.90
C GLU A 37 -28.89 7.60 7.43
N ALA A 38 -28.72 6.64 6.53
CA ALA A 38 -28.61 5.23 6.90
C ALA A 38 -27.45 4.93 7.84
N ARG A 39 -26.28 5.54 7.60
CA ARG A 39 -25.12 5.43 8.51
C ARG A 39 -25.40 6.04 9.87
N ALA A 40 -25.97 7.23 9.91
CA ALA A 40 -26.36 7.87 11.18
C ALA A 40 -27.34 7.02 11.98
N ALA A 41 -28.37 6.47 11.30
CA ALA A 41 -29.36 5.58 11.93
C ALA A 41 -28.75 4.29 12.51
N ARG A 42 -27.67 3.77 11.89
CA ARG A 42 -26.93 2.60 12.42
C ARG A 42 -25.86 2.95 13.45
N GLY A 43 -25.75 4.23 13.88
CA GLY A 43 -24.72 4.70 14.81
C GLY A 43 -23.31 4.56 14.24
N GLU A 44 -23.13 4.83 12.95
CA GLU A 44 -21.86 4.71 12.23
C GLU A 44 -21.14 6.04 12.03
N ILE A 45 -21.68 7.12 12.60
CA ILE A 45 -21.06 8.43 12.70
C ILE A 45 -20.89 8.71 14.18
N LEU A 46 -19.64 8.91 14.60
CA LEU A 46 -19.27 8.98 16.02
C LEU A 46 -18.45 10.24 16.30
N ASP A 47 -18.56 10.75 17.48
CA ASP A 47 -17.66 11.78 18.00
C ASP A 47 -16.34 11.19 18.55
N GLU A 48 -15.50 12.03 19.14
CA GLU A 48 -14.22 11.65 19.75
C GLU A 48 -14.36 10.75 20.99
N ARG A 49 -15.54 10.72 21.60
CA ARG A 49 -15.87 9.87 22.75
C ARG A 49 -16.49 8.54 22.34
N GLY A 50 -16.77 8.38 21.02
CA GLY A 50 -17.43 7.21 20.48
C GLY A 50 -18.97 7.28 20.60
N GLU A 51 -19.54 8.45 20.90
CA GLU A 51 -20.97 8.67 20.94
C GLU A 51 -21.53 8.89 19.54
N ALA A 52 -22.71 8.33 19.28
CA ALA A 52 -23.34 8.42 17.97
C ALA A 52 -23.81 9.85 17.67
N LEU A 53 -23.50 10.32 16.46
CA LEU A 53 -23.95 11.60 15.95
C LEU A 53 -25.02 11.39 14.86
N SER A 54 -25.98 12.33 14.80
CA SER A 54 -26.94 12.45 13.70
C SER A 54 -26.47 13.47 12.68
N LEU A 55 -27.09 13.51 11.50
CA LEU A 55 -26.84 14.56 10.52
C LEU A 55 -27.31 15.94 10.99
N GLN A 56 -28.26 15.97 11.94
CA GLN A 56 -28.75 17.21 12.56
C GLN A 56 -27.90 17.67 13.74
N SER A 57 -26.89 16.89 14.14
CA SER A 57 -25.95 17.31 15.19
C SER A 57 -25.29 18.63 14.82
N ALA A 58 -25.19 19.55 15.79
CA ALA A 58 -24.60 20.87 15.59
C ALA A 58 -23.15 20.77 15.08
N TYR A 59 -22.83 21.55 14.07
CA TYR A 59 -21.47 21.64 13.56
C TYR A 59 -20.56 22.30 14.60
N ARG A 60 -19.43 21.65 14.90
CA ARG A 60 -18.44 22.16 15.86
C ARG A 60 -17.07 22.22 15.19
N CYS A 61 -16.67 23.41 14.77
CA CYS A 61 -15.33 23.64 14.23
C CYS A 61 -14.25 23.10 15.18
N GLY A 62 -13.24 22.42 14.63
CA GLY A 62 -12.14 21.81 15.38
C GLY A 62 -12.42 20.43 15.96
N ALA A 63 -13.68 19.95 15.95
CA ALA A 63 -14.00 18.59 16.38
C ALA A 63 -13.55 17.55 15.33
N CYS A 64 -13.25 16.35 15.78
CA CYS A 64 -12.98 15.19 14.92
C CYS A 64 -14.20 14.26 14.89
N VAL A 65 -14.69 13.96 13.72
CA VAL A 65 -15.79 13.02 13.52
C VAL A 65 -15.28 11.76 12.88
N TYR A 66 -15.70 10.61 13.42
CA TYR A 66 -15.40 9.28 12.91
C TYR A 66 -16.60 8.74 12.18
N TYR A 67 -16.38 8.07 11.03
CA TYR A 67 -17.46 7.46 10.27
C TYR A 67 -17.01 6.18 9.60
N TYR A 68 -17.90 5.21 9.49
CA TYR A 68 -17.64 3.97 8.78
C TYR A 68 -18.01 4.13 7.32
N ARG A 69 -17.07 3.77 6.44
CA ARG A 69 -17.32 3.73 5.01
C ARG A 69 -17.92 2.38 4.64
N GLU A 70 -18.85 2.38 3.73
CA GLU A 70 -19.38 1.18 3.11
C GLU A 70 -19.11 1.18 1.64
N ARG A 71 -18.89 0.01 1.10
CA ARG A 71 -18.94 -0.27 -0.34
C ARG A 71 -19.64 -1.60 -0.55
N ALA A 72 -20.80 -1.54 -1.21
CA ALA A 72 -21.57 -2.73 -1.56
C ALA A 72 -20.86 -3.55 -2.66
N ASP A 73 -20.14 -2.87 -3.56
CA ASP A 73 -19.63 -3.44 -4.81
C ASP A 73 -18.10 -3.65 -4.76
N GLU A 74 -17.57 -4.15 -3.67
CA GLU A 74 -16.14 -4.46 -3.58
C GLU A 74 -15.87 -5.81 -4.25
N THR A 75 -15.19 -5.77 -5.40
CA THR A 75 -14.81 -6.98 -6.13
C THR A 75 -13.86 -7.84 -5.30
N PRO A 76 -14.23 -9.10 -5.00
CA PRO A 76 -13.34 -10.01 -4.30
C PRO A 76 -12.05 -10.22 -5.08
N ILE A 77 -10.91 -10.22 -4.38
CA ILE A 77 -9.62 -10.53 -4.97
C ILE A 77 -9.36 -12.03 -4.77
N PRO A 78 -9.29 -12.83 -5.87
CA PRO A 78 -9.29 -14.28 -5.83
C PRO A 78 -7.93 -14.88 -5.48
N PHE A 79 -7.12 -14.17 -4.73
CA PHE A 79 -5.79 -14.61 -4.31
C PHE A 79 -5.66 -14.49 -2.80
N GLU A 80 -4.98 -15.47 -2.20
CA GLU A 80 -4.75 -15.53 -0.76
C GLU A 80 -3.36 -15.04 -0.40
N GLU A 81 -3.26 -14.36 0.71
CA GLU A 81 -2.04 -14.07 1.42
C GLU A 81 -1.62 -15.29 2.26
N LYS A 82 -0.31 -15.44 2.47
CA LYS A 82 0.24 -16.50 3.31
C LYS A 82 1.04 -15.90 4.46
N ILE A 83 0.70 -16.24 5.69
CA ILE A 83 1.51 -15.87 6.86
C ILE A 83 2.79 -16.71 6.83
N LEU A 84 3.94 -16.01 6.82
CA LEU A 84 5.28 -16.61 6.87
C LEU A 84 5.81 -16.71 8.30
N PHE A 85 5.43 -15.74 9.15
CA PHE A 85 5.86 -15.67 10.53
C PHE A 85 4.88 -14.85 11.36
N LEU A 86 4.66 -15.23 12.60
CA LEU A 86 3.87 -14.49 13.58
C LEU A 86 4.41 -14.74 14.98
N ASN A 87 4.65 -13.64 15.71
CA ASN A 87 4.87 -13.62 17.15
C ASN A 87 4.22 -12.38 17.78
N ASP A 88 4.50 -12.11 19.06
CA ASP A 88 3.90 -10.96 19.78
C ASP A 88 4.36 -9.59 19.24
N GLU A 89 5.43 -9.54 18.46
CA GLU A 89 6.03 -8.30 17.95
C GLU A 89 5.77 -8.05 16.47
N LEU A 90 5.84 -9.11 15.66
CA LEU A 90 5.93 -9.03 14.22
C LEU A 90 5.04 -10.07 13.54
N LEU A 91 4.35 -9.66 12.49
CA LEU A 91 3.73 -10.52 11.50
C LEU A 91 4.40 -10.29 10.15
N VAL A 92 4.86 -11.38 9.50
CA VAL A 92 5.42 -11.36 8.15
C VAL A 92 4.51 -12.17 7.23
N VAL A 93 4.19 -11.61 6.07
CA VAL A 93 3.23 -12.20 5.15
C VAL A 93 3.74 -12.17 3.71
N ASP A 94 3.37 -13.16 2.92
CA ASP A 94 3.55 -13.21 1.48
C ASP A 94 2.28 -12.70 0.79
N LYS A 95 2.27 -11.40 0.46
CA LYS A 95 1.12 -10.70 -0.14
C LYS A 95 0.91 -11.13 -1.60
N PRO A 96 -0.31 -11.43 -2.04
CA PRO A 96 -0.58 -11.66 -3.45
C PRO A 96 -0.57 -10.37 -4.28
N HIS A 97 -0.54 -10.53 -5.62
CA HIS A 97 -0.82 -9.43 -6.54
C HIS A 97 -2.25 -8.90 -6.34
N PHE A 98 -2.50 -7.67 -6.80
CA PHE A 98 -3.79 -6.97 -6.79
C PHE A 98 -4.37 -6.64 -5.42
N LEU A 99 -3.84 -7.17 -4.32
CA LEU A 99 -4.34 -6.91 -2.97
C LEU A 99 -3.72 -5.61 -2.42
N PRO A 100 -4.52 -4.55 -2.17
CA PRO A 100 -4.02 -3.36 -1.49
C PRO A 100 -3.57 -3.68 -0.07
N VAL A 101 -2.61 -2.91 0.45
CA VAL A 101 -2.13 -3.12 1.83
C VAL A 101 -3.15 -2.63 2.85
N THR A 102 -3.70 -1.44 2.64
CA THR A 102 -4.61 -0.76 3.58
C THR A 102 -5.86 -0.25 2.89
N PRO A 103 -6.96 -0.07 3.64
CA PRO A 103 -8.18 0.51 3.11
C PRO A 103 -7.95 1.87 2.42
N GLY A 104 -8.39 1.98 1.18
CA GLY A 104 -8.26 3.19 0.38
C GLY A 104 -8.94 3.10 -0.98
N GLY A 105 -9.38 4.23 -1.52
CA GLY A 105 -10.06 4.28 -2.80
C GLY A 105 -11.28 3.36 -2.84
N ARG A 106 -11.27 2.43 -3.79
CA ARG A 106 -12.38 1.46 -4.00
C ARG A 106 -12.30 0.21 -3.11
N PHE A 107 -11.27 0.05 -2.30
CA PHE A 107 -11.05 -1.12 -1.45
C PHE A 107 -11.17 -0.75 0.03
N LEU A 108 -12.00 -1.49 0.76
CA LEU A 108 -12.19 -1.36 2.20
C LEU A 108 -11.90 -2.67 2.91
N ARG A 109 -12.61 -3.74 2.55
CA ARG A 109 -12.51 -5.07 3.15
C ARG A 109 -11.46 -5.92 2.44
N GLU A 110 -11.41 -5.80 1.11
CA GLU A 110 -10.44 -6.48 0.25
C GLU A 110 -9.07 -5.80 0.31
N THR A 111 -8.46 -5.81 1.51
CA THR A 111 -7.11 -5.30 1.77
C THR A 111 -6.37 -6.26 2.69
N LEU A 112 -5.06 -6.32 2.53
CA LEU A 112 -4.20 -7.19 3.32
C LEU A 112 -4.41 -7.00 4.83
N LEU A 113 -4.43 -5.74 5.28
CA LEU A 113 -4.60 -5.41 6.69
C LEU A 113 -5.92 -5.92 7.26
N VAL A 114 -7.02 -5.73 6.54
CA VAL A 114 -8.35 -6.16 7.01
C VAL A 114 -8.47 -7.67 7.01
N ARG A 115 -8.00 -8.34 5.95
CA ARG A 115 -7.99 -9.80 5.88
C ARG A 115 -7.18 -10.41 7.02
N LEU A 116 -5.96 -9.88 7.27
CA LEU A 116 -5.10 -10.36 8.37
C LEU A 116 -5.72 -10.11 9.74
N LYS A 117 -6.33 -8.95 10.01
CA LYS A 117 -7.03 -8.69 11.26
C LYS A 117 -8.15 -9.69 11.50
N ARG A 118 -8.93 -10.01 10.48
CA ARG A 118 -9.98 -11.03 10.57
C ARG A 118 -9.44 -12.43 10.81
N ALA A 119 -8.39 -12.81 10.10
CA ALA A 119 -7.80 -14.14 10.19
C ALA A 119 -7.09 -14.39 11.52
N THR A 120 -6.44 -13.35 12.10
CA THR A 120 -5.62 -13.47 13.32
C THR A 120 -6.33 -12.99 14.59
N GLY A 121 -7.39 -12.18 14.48
CA GLY A 121 -8.00 -11.49 15.62
C GLY A 121 -7.15 -10.36 16.21
N ILE A 122 -6.00 -10.02 15.61
CA ILE A 122 -5.08 -9.01 16.14
C ILE A 122 -5.46 -7.62 15.64
N GLU A 123 -6.16 -6.87 16.46
CA GLU A 123 -6.66 -5.53 16.13
C GLU A 123 -5.57 -4.45 16.01
N THR A 124 -4.42 -4.66 16.67
CA THR A 124 -3.29 -3.73 16.71
C THR A 124 -2.42 -3.77 15.47
N LEU A 125 -2.61 -4.75 14.56
CA LEU A 125 -1.82 -4.89 13.35
C LEU A 125 -1.70 -3.57 12.59
N THR A 126 -0.46 -3.21 12.28
CA THR A 126 -0.15 -1.99 11.54
C THR A 126 0.98 -2.26 10.53
N PRO A 127 0.83 -1.94 9.25
CA PRO A 127 1.90 -2.07 8.28
C PRO A 127 3.13 -1.24 8.69
N ILE A 128 4.31 -1.84 8.63
CA ILE A 128 5.59 -1.19 8.89
C ILE A 128 6.08 -0.45 7.64
N HIS A 129 5.86 -1.04 6.49
CA HIS A 129 6.11 -0.50 5.16
C HIS A 129 4.94 -0.80 4.23
N ARG A 130 5.05 -0.43 2.97
CA ARG A 130 4.01 -0.71 1.97
C ARG A 130 4.59 -1.34 0.72
N LEU A 131 3.77 -2.14 0.06
CA LEU A 131 3.92 -2.56 -1.33
C LEU A 131 2.78 -1.95 -2.16
N ASP A 132 3.02 -1.73 -3.43
CA ASP A 132 1.96 -1.35 -4.35
C ASP A 132 0.90 -2.46 -4.44
N ARG A 133 -0.31 -2.11 -4.80
CA ARG A 133 -1.41 -3.08 -4.95
C ARG A 133 -1.03 -4.23 -5.89
N GLU A 134 -0.41 -3.90 -7.01
CA GLU A 134 0.00 -4.84 -8.06
C GLU A 134 1.24 -5.67 -7.69
N THR A 135 2.08 -5.21 -6.76
CA THR A 135 3.29 -5.91 -6.34
C THR A 135 2.96 -7.00 -5.33
N ALA A 136 3.43 -8.22 -5.59
CA ALA A 136 3.35 -9.32 -4.63
C ALA A 136 4.62 -9.45 -3.79
N GLY A 137 4.59 -10.30 -2.76
CA GLY A 137 5.76 -10.72 -1.99
C GLY A 137 5.78 -10.33 -0.53
N VAL A 138 6.95 -10.42 0.07
CA VAL A 138 7.15 -10.30 1.51
C VAL A 138 6.80 -8.91 2.03
N MET A 139 5.97 -8.88 3.06
CA MET A 139 5.56 -7.66 3.74
C MET A 139 5.50 -7.86 5.26
N MET A 140 5.81 -6.79 6.01
CA MET A 140 5.89 -6.80 7.46
C MET A 140 4.82 -5.91 8.08
N LEU A 141 4.21 -6.41 9.17
CA LEU A 141 3.27 -5.66 10.02
C LEU A 141 3.71 -5.76 11.48
N SER A 142 3.62 -4.66 12.22
CA SER A 142 3.83 -4.63 13.66
C SER A 142 2.58 -5.18 14.35
N VAL A 143 2.79 -6.05 15.33
CA VAL A 143 1.77 -6.58 16.24
C VAL A 143 1.68 -5.69 17.48
N ASN A 144 2.82 -5.44 18.13
CA ASN A 144 2.91 -4.68 19.39
C ASN A 144 2.98 -3.17 19.12
N PRO A 145 2.01 -2.37 19.61
CA PRO A 145 2.05 -0.91 19.47
C PRO A 145 3.25 -0.26 20.17
N ALA A 146 3.74 -0.82 21.29
CA ALA A 146 4.82 -0.24 22.09
C ALA A 146 6.16 -0.25 21.35
N THR A 147 6.43 -1.28 20.55
CA THR A 147 7.68 -1.44 19.79
C THR A 147 7.58 -1.00 18.33
N ARG A 148 6.39 -0.62 17.85
CA ARG A 148 6.14 -0.26 16.44
C ARG A 148 7.13 0.74 15.87
N SER A 149 7.50 1.74 16.64
CA SER A 149 8.45 2.77 16.22
C SER A 149 9.85 2.21 15.92
N LEU A 150 10.27 1.16 16.63
CA LEU A 150 11.54 0.45 16.40
C LEU A 150 11.53 -0.22 15.02
N TRP A 151 10.46 -0.97 14.72
CA TRP A 151 10.25 -1.63 13.43
C TRP A 151 10.21 -0.65 12.26
N GLN A 152 9.48 0.46 12.41
CA GLN A 152 9.43 1.51 11.39
C GLN A 152 10.80 2.19 11.19
N SER A 153 11.62 2.27 12.25
CA SER A 153 12.94 2.87 12.19
C SER A 153 13.89 2.11 11.27
N LEU A 154 13.75 0.78 11.12
CA LEU A 154 14.55 -0.04 10.21
C LEU A 154 14.47 0.48 8.77
N PHE A 155 13.25 0.77 8.30
CA PHE A 155 13.03 1.31 6.95
C PHE A 155 13.46 2.76 6.82
N ARG A 156 13.20 3.58 7.82
CA ARG A 156 13.63 5.00 7.84
C ARG A 156 15.15 5.12 7.82
N ARG A 157 15.85 4.26 8.55
CA ARG A 157 17.33 4.21 8.59
C ARG A 157 17.93 3.44 7.42
N ARG A 158 17.12 2.80 6.58
CA ARG A 158 17.56 2.01 5.41
C ARG A 158 18.49 0.86 5.77
N ILE A 159 18.26 0.22 6.89
CA ILE A 159 19.03 -0.93 7.40
C ILE A 159 18.29 -2.26 7.21
N VAL A 160 17.45 -2.31 6.19
CA VAL A 160 16.72 -3.49 5.74
C VAL A 160 17.19 -3.84 4.35
N ASP A 161 17.73 -5.05 4.18
CA ASP A 161 18.08 -5.58 2.88
C ASP A 161 16.82 -6.11 2.19
N LYS A 162 16.55 -5.61 1.00
CA LYS A 162 15.37 -5.95 0.20
C LYS A 162 15.80 -6.44 -1.16
N THR A 163 15.35 -7.61 -1.54
CA THR A 163 15.54 -8.14 -2.89
C THR A 163 14.18 -8.23 -3.58
N TYR A 164 14.10 -7.65 -4.76
CA TYR A 164 12.95 -7.80 -5.64
C TYR A 164 13.36 -8.58 -6.89
N GLU A 165 12.41 -9.31 -7.44
CA GLU A 165 12.51 -9.91 -8.77
C GLU A 165 11.53 -9.22 -9.72
N ALA A 166 11.96 -9.02 -10.96
CA ALA A 166 11.13 -8.41 -12.00
C ALA A 166 11.40 -9.03 -13.36
N ILE A 167 10.37 -9.13 -14.21
CA ILE A 167 10.52 -9.52 -15.59
C ILE A 167 10.31 -8.31 -16.49
N ALA A 168 11.25 -8.09 -17.40
CA ALA A 168 11.20 -7.08 -18.46
C ALA A 168 11.86 -7.65 -19.73
N ARG A 169 11.94 -6.85 -20.81
CA ARG A 169 12.72 -7.23 -22.00
C ARG A 169 14.19 -7.43 -21.65
N ALA A 170 14.85 -8.37 -22.31
CA ALA A 170 16.28 -8.56 -22.18
C ALA A 170 17.01 -7.39 -22.85
N SER A 171 17.81 -6.66 -22.07
CA SER A 171 18.59 -5.55 -22.60
C SER A 171 19.88 -6.02 -23.26
N SER A 172 20.18 -5.47 -24.43
CA SER A 172 21.49 -5.51 -25.08
C SER A 172 22.28 -4.22 -24.91
N GLU A 173 21.61 -3.15 -24.47
CA GLU A 173 22.19 -1.79 -24.39
C GLU A 173 22.85 -1.52 -23.04
N HIS A 174 22.38 -2.19 -21.97
CA HIS A 174 22.87 -1.98 -20.62
C HIS A 174 23.82 -3.07 -20.17
N ARG A 175 24.87 -2.67 -19.47
CA ARG A 175 25.78 -3.57 -18.73
C ARG A 175 25.32 -3.67 -17.29
N PHE A 176 25.19 -4.89 -16.79
CA PHE A 176 24.81 -5.17 -15.41
C PHE A 176 25.98 -5.75 -14.61
N PRO A 177 26.09 -5.53 -13.29
CA PRO A 177 25.16 -4.74 -12.48
C PRO A 177 25.23 -3.24 -12.78
N LEU A 178 24.13 -2.52 -12.62
CA LEU A 178 24.09 -1.08 -12.75
C LEU A 178 23.36 -0.43 -11.56
N GLU A 179 23.68 0.82 -11.29
CA GLU A 179 23.06 1.67 -10.30
C GLU A 179 22.18 2.71 -10.99
N ARG A 180 20.92 2.85 -10.55
CA ARG A 180 20.07 3.95 -10.97
C ARG A 180 19.77 4.86 -9.80
N GLN A 181 20.20 6.12 -9.94
CA GLN A 181 19.88 7.18 -9.00
C GLN A 181 19.14 8.28 -9.73
N SER A 182 18.01 8.71 -9.18
CA SER A 182 17.21 9.78 -9.76
C SER A 182 16.35 10.47 -8.73
N ARG A 183 15.81 11.62 -9.09
CA ARG A 183 14.75 12.27 -8.35
C ARG A 183 13.41 11.76 -8.86
N ILE A 184 12.61 11.16 -7.97
CA ILE A 184 11.27 10.65 -8.27
C ILE A 184 10.24 11.54 -7.59
N GLU A 185 9.30 12.07 -8.39
CA GLU A 185 8.20 12.92 -7.96
C GLU A 185 6.87 12.43 -8.54
N ARG A 186 5.75 13.03 -8.08
CA ARG A 186 4.43 12.74 -8.65
C ARG A 186 4.37 13.20 -10.09
N ASP A 187 3.76 12.38 -10.92
CA ASP A 187 3.42 12.71 -12.29
C ASP A 187 2.19 13.63 -12.34
N THR A 188 1.88 14.22 -13.48
CA THR A 188 0.62 14.93 -13.77
C THR A 188 -0.59 14.03 -13.55
N LEU A 189 -0.47 12.74 -13.85
CA LEU A 189 -1.44 11.73 -13.44
C LEU A 189 -1.21 11.37 -11.97
N PHE A 190 -2.09 11.80 -11.09
CA PHE A 190 -1.93 11.75 -9.62
C PHE A 190 -1.55 10.38 -9.04
N PHE A 191 -1.83 9.30 -9.75
CA PHE A 191 -1.53 7.92 -9.35
C PHE A 191 -0.17 7.41 -9.85
N ARG A 192 0.53 8.19 -10.68
CA ARG A 192 1.85 7.85 -11.22
C ARG A 192 2.98 8.63 -10.56
N MET A 193 4.18 8.11 -10.75
CA MET A 193 5.43 8.79 -10.42
C MET A 193 6.28 8.92 -11.69
N ARG A 194 7.20 9.90 -11.72
CA ARG A 194 8.15 10.10 -12.81
C ARG A 194 9.51 10.54 -12.28
N GLU A 195 10.55 10.33 -13.08
CA GLU A 195 11.84 10.97 -12.82
C GLU A 195 11.77 12.44 -13.24
N THR A 196 12.46 13.27 -12.48
CA THR A 196 12.61 14.72 -12.71
C THR A 196 14.04 15.13 -12.46
N ASP A 197 14.44 16.30 -12.95
CA ASP A 197 15.73 16.90 -12.65
C ASP A 197 15.85 17.26 -11.16
N GLY A 198 17.05 17.26 -10.64
CA GLY A 198 17.40 17.64 -9.28
C GLY A 198 18.12 16.57 -8.50
N GLU A 199 18.42 16.86 -7.23
CA GLU A 199 19.13 15.94 -6.33
C GLU A 199 18.40 14.61 -6.21
N PRO A 200 19.09 13.46 -6.42
CA PRO A 200 18.51 12.14 -6.34
C PRO A 200 17.89 11.85 -4.97
N ASN A 201 16.67 11.33 -4.96
CA ASN A 201 15.98 10.89 -3.76
C ASN A 201 15.62 9.40 -3.79
N ALA A 202 15.96 8.73 -4.88
CA ALA A 202 15.72 7.31 -5.13
C ALA A 202 16.99 6.64 -5.64
N HIS A 203 17.29 5.43 -5.14
CA HIS A 203 18.48 4.66 -5.51
C HIS A 203 18.14 3.17 -5.56
N THR A 204 18.48 2.52 -6.68
CA THR A 204 18.28 1.07 -6.91
C THR A 204 19.50 0.50 -7.62
N ARG A 205 20.04 -0.59 -7.09
CA ARG A 205 21.00 -1.46 -7.79
C ARG A 205 20.20 -2.52 -8.55
N ILE A 206 20.61 -2.79 -9.79
CA ILE A 206 19.91 -3.67 -10.74
C ILE A 206 20.90 -4.69 -11.27
N GLU A 207 20.53 -5.96 -11.20
CA GLU A 207 21.29 -7.08 -11.74
C GLU A 207 20.45 -7.84 -12.76
N LEU A 208 21.09 -8.30 -13.83
CA LEU A 208 20.51 -9.27 -14.75
C LEU A 208 20.75 -10.67 -14.16
N ALA A 209 19.68 -11.29 -13.64
CA ALA A 209 19.78 -12.61 -13.02
C ALA A 209 19.76 -13.75 -14.04
N GLU A 210 18.88 -13.65 -15.06
CA GLU A 210 18.70 -14.72 -16.04
C GLU A 210 18.12 -14.16 -17.35
N ARG A 211 18.63 -14.61 -18.50
CA ARG A 211 18.01 -14.35 -19.81
C ARG A 211 17.06 -15.49 -20.19
N ARG A 212 15.85 -15.14 -20.65
CA ARG A 212 14.78 -16.06 -21.06
C ARG A 212 14.27 -15.66 -22.45
N GLY A 213 15.09 -15.85 -23.46
CA GLY A 213 14.80 -15.38 -24.82
C GLY A 213 14.76 -13.85 -24.91
N GLU A 214 13.63 -13.29 -25.36
CA GLU A 214 13.42 -11.84 -25.44
C GLU A 214 13.14 -11.19 -24.07
N LEU A 215 12.88 -11.99 -23.04
CA LEU A 215 12.66 -11.53 -21.68
C LEU A 215 13.88 -11.83 -20.80
N ALA A 216 13.95 -11.17 -19.66
CA ALA A 216 14.95 -11.44 -18.64
C ALA A 216 14.36 -11.27 -17.24
N LEU A 217 14.90 -12.04 -16.31
CA LEU A 217 14.69 -11.86 -14.88
C LEU A 217 15.76 -10.89 -14.36
N TYR A 218 15.32 -9.83 -13.73
CA TYR A 218 16.17 -8.85 -13.04
C TYR A 218 16.02 -8.99 -11.54
N ARG A 219 17.12 -8.85 -10.80
CA ARG A 219 17.11 -8.62 -9.36
C ARG A 219 17.34 -7.15 -9.08
N LEU A 220 16.47 -6.59 -8.24
CA LEU A 220 16.44 -5.18 -7.92
C LEU A 220 16.64 -5.02 -6.42
N TYR A 221 17.60 -4.18 -6.03
CA TYR A 221 17.96 -3.93 -4.64
C TYR A 221 17.75 -2.44 -4.32
N PRO A 222 16.53 -2.05 -3.90
CA PRO A 222 16.24 -0.65 -3.59
C PRO A 222 16.82 -0.23 -2.24
N LEU A 223 17.75 0.74 -2.23
CA LEU A 223 18.25 1.36 -1.00
C LEU A 223 17.24 2.32 -0.39
N THR A 224 16.42 2.94 -1.22
CA THR A 224 15.32 3.83 -0.84
C THR A 224 13.97 3.16 -1.06
N GLY A 225 12.86 3.83 -0.74
CA GLY A 225 11.51 3.27 -0.86
C GLY A 225 10.49 4.28 -1.35
N LYS A 226 10.73 4.94 -2.49
CA LYS A 226 9.76 5.85 -3.10
C LYS A 226 8.61 5.07 -3.75
N MET A 227 7.45 5.70 -3.82
CA MET A 227 6.29 5.12 -4.51
C MET A 227 6.66 4.80 -5.96
N HIS A 228 6.32 3.60 -6.44
CA HIS A 228 6.62 3.08 -7.78
C HIS A 228 8.12 3.08 -8.17
N GLN A 229 9.05 3.23 -7.23
CA GLN A 229 10.48 3.43 -7.52
C GLN A 229 11.03 2.44 -8.53
N LEU A 230 10.86 1.14 -8.31
CA LEU A 230 11.40 0.10 -9.19
C LEU A 230 10.79 0.15 -10.59
N ARG A 231 9.50 0.42 -10.66
CA ARG A 231 8.74 0.55 -11.92
C ARG A 231 9.22 1.76 -12.73
N VAL A 232 9.42 2.89 -12.06
CA VAL A 232 9.93 4.13 -12.67
C VAL A 232 11.37 3.95 -13.16
N HIS A 233 12.26 3.41 -12.32
CA HIS A 233 13.66 3.19 -12.67
C HIS A 233 13.81 2.24 -13.87
N MET A 234 13.10 1.11 -13.85
CA MET A 234 13.13 0.15 -14.96
C MET A 234 12.55 0.77 -16.25
N ASN A 235 11.45 1.51 -16.14
CA ASN A 235 10.88 2.22 -17.28
C ASN A 235 11.82 3.28 -17.86
N ALA A 236 12.52 4.06 -17.01
CA ALA A 236 13.48 5.06 -17.45
C ALA A 236 14.71 4.48 -18.16
N LEU A 237 15.02 3.22 -17.91
CA LEU A 237 16.04 2.45 -18.63
C LEU A 237 15.53 1.84 -19.95
N GLY A 238 14.30 2.15 -20.38
CA GLY A 238 13.68 1.50 -21.55
C GLY A 238 13.27 0.03 -21.31
N LEU A 239 13.22 -0.40 -20.05
CA LEU A 239 12.91 -1.77 -19.62
C LEU A 239 11.62 -1.79 -18.77
N PRO A 240 10.47 -1.29 -19.27
CA PRO A 240 9.24 -1.34 -18.50
C PRO A 240 8.90 -2.78 -18.10
N LEU A 241 8.38 -2.93 -16.88
CA LEU A 241 8.07 -4.25 -16.35
C LEU A 241 6.92 -4.92 -17.11
N LEU A 242 7.01 -6.20 -17.30
CA LEU A 242 5.98 -6.97 -18.00
C LEU A 242 4.65 -6.88 -17.24
N ASN A 243 3.59 -6.61 -17.98
CA ASN A 243 2.23 -6.40 -17.49
C ASN A 243 2.04 -5.17 -16.57
N ASP A 244 2.95 -4.21 -16.58
CA ASP A 244 2.74 -2.96 -15.84
C ASP A 244 1.56 -2.17 -16.45
N GLY A 245 0.57 -1.84 -15.61
CA GLY A 245 -0.61 -1.08 -16.03
C GLY A 245 -0.41 0.43 -16.04
N PHE A 246 0.72 0.92 -15.49
CA PHE A 246 1.00 2.34 -15.37
C PHE A 246 2.18 2.83 -16.21
N TYR A 247 3.11 1.94 -16.55
CA TYR A 247 4.33 2.26 -17.29
C TYR A 247 4.53 1.34 -18.49
N PRO A 248 5.03 1.84 -19.65
CA PRO A 248 5.37 3.24 -19.93
C PRO A 248 4.13 4.12 -20.09
N ILE A 249 2.99 3.57 -20.50
CA ILE A 249 1.73 4.27 -20.75
C ILE A 249 0.67 3.71 -19.81
N ALA A 250 0.00 4.64 -19.09
CA ALA A 250 -1.10 4.24 -18.21
C ALA A 250 -2.25 3.66 -19.01
N ARG A 251 -2.68 2.46 -18.66
CA ARG A 251 -3.92 1.88 -19.20
C ARG A 251 -5.13 2.61 -18.61
N PRO A 252 -6.23 2.69 -19.36
CA PRO A 252 -7.49 3.22 -18.82
C PRO A 252 -7.85 2.49 -17.53
N ALA A 253 -8.40 3.23 -16.57
CA ALA A 253 -8.95 2.62 -15.35
C ALA A 253 -10.07 1.66 -15.76
N GLY A 254 -9.89 0.39 -15.49
CA GLY A 254 -10.82 -0.66 -15.91
C GLY A 254 -10.80 -1.83 -14.93
N GLN A 255 -11.30 -2.95 -15.39
CA GLN A 255 -11.26 -4.21 -14.65
C GLN A 255 -9.82 -4.73 -14.54
N ASP A 256 -9.51 -5.29 -13.37
CA ASP A 256 -8.25 -5.97 -13.15
C ASP A 256 -8.16 -7.24 -14.01
N ASP A 257 -7.10 -7.40 -14.77
CA ASP A 257 -6.80 -8.63 -15.49
C ASP A 257 -5.99 -9.55 -14.55
N PHE A 258 -6.68 -10.37 -13.79
CA PHE A 258 -6.06 -11.30 -12.83
C PHE A 258 -5.17 -12.37 -13.48
N ALA A 259 -5.34 -12.62 -14.78
CA ALA A 259 -4.49 -13.55 -15.53
C ALA A 259 -3.13 -12.94 -15.89
N ARG A 260 -3.00 -11.61 -15.86
CA ARG A 260 -1.78 -10.90 -16.28
C ARG A 260 -1.26 -9.97 -15.16
N PRO A 261 -0.82 -10.53 -14.01
CA PRO A 261 -0.27 -9.75 -12.92
C PRO A 261 1.02 -9.03 -13.34
N LEU A 262 1.25 -7.87 -12.74
CA LEU A 262 2.53 -7.15 -12.83
C LEU A 262 3.68 -8.09 -12.46
N LYS A 263 4.68 -8.22 -13.31
CA LYS A 263 5.85 -9.05 -13.04
C LYS A 263 6.86 -8.31 -12.16
N LEU A 264 6.45 -8.06 -10.90
CA LEU A 264 7.27 -7.50 -9.82
C LEU A 264 6.93 -8.20 -8.51
N LEU A 265 7.96 -8.75 -7.88
CA LEU A 265 7.86 -9.54 -6.66
C LEU A 265 8.87 -9.02 -5.61
N ALA A 266 8.40 -8.67 -4.41
CA ALA A 266 9.24 -8.46 -3.23
C ALA A 266 9.72 -9.84 -2.76
N LYS A 267 10.86 -10.29 -3.30
CA LYS A 267 11.33 -11.68 -3.19
C LYS A 267 11.79 -12.01 -1.79
N SER A 268 12.62 -11.16 -1.19
CA SER A 268 13.10 -11.40 0.17
C SER A 268 13.38 -10.11 0.94
N ILE A 269 13.43 -10.27 2.26
CA ILE A 269 13.79 -9.23 3.20
C ILE A 269 14.69 -9.79 4.29
N ALA A 270 15.77 -9.06 4.63
CA ALA A 270 16.67 -9.40 5.73
C ALA A 270 16.94 -8.18 6.61
N PHE A 271 17.00 -8.39 7.91
CA PHE A 271 17.24 -7.33 8.91
C PHE A 271 17.66 -7.91 10.25
N SER A 272 18.24 -7.09 11.13
CA SER A 272 18.36 -7.41 12.55
C SER A 272 17.07 -7.05 13.28
N ASP A 273 16.49 -7.99 14.00
CA ASP A 273 15.32 -7.78 14.83
C ASP A 273 15.60 -6.65 15.85
N PRO A 274 14.84 -5.55 15.85
CA PRO A 274 15.15 -4.38 16.66
C PRO A 274 14.83 -4.59 18.16
N VAL A 275 14.16 -5.68 18.52
CA VAL A 275 13.81 -6.04 19.89
C VAL A 275 14.78 -7.08 20.45
N THR A 276 15.13 -8.11 19.68
CA THR A 276 15.96 -9.23 20.13
C THR A 276 17.40 -9.18 19.64
N GLY A 277 17.69 -8.41 18.57
CA GLY A 277 19.01 -8.40 17.91
C GLY A 277 19.25 -9.56 16.95
N GLU A 278 18.35 -10.54 16.87
CA GLU A 278 18.51 -11.71 15.99
C GLU A 278 18.47 -11.32 14.51
N GLN A 279 19.27 -12.01 13.69
CA GLN A 279 19.19 -11.88 12.24
C GLN A 279 17.94 -12.61 11.73
N ARG A 280 17.12 -11.89 10.98
CA ARG A 280 15.89 -12.39 10.36
C ARG A 280 16.00 -12.36 8.85
N TYR A 281 15.55 -13.43 8.20
CA TYR A 281 15.42 -13.54 6.76
C TYR A 281 14.08 -14.18 6.41
N PHE A 282 13.35 -13.56 5.48
CA PHE A 282 12.09 -14.09 4.98
C PHE A 282 12.09 -14.02 3.46
N GLU A 283 11.55 -15.06 2.84
CA GLU A 283 11.49 -15.19 1.39
C GLU A 283 10.08 -15.58 0.93
N SER A 284 9.62 -14.96 -0.15
CA SER A 284 8.38 -15.32 -0.83
C SER A 284 8.54 -16.64 -1.58
N ALA A 285 7.57 -17.54 -1.39
CA ALA A 285 7.47 -18.77 -2.17
C ALA A 285 6.90 -18.53 -3.58
N ARG A 286 6.40 -17.31 -3.87
CA ARG A 286 5.87 -16.96 -5.19
C ARG A 286 6.97 -16.89 -6.23
N ARG A 287 6.55 -17.05 -7.51
CA ARG A 287 7.43 -16.96 -8.70
C ARG A 287 6.78 -16.05 -9.73
N LEU A 288 7.62 -15.37 -10.54
CA LEU A 288 7.20 -14.51 -11.65
C LEU A 288 7.01 -15.29 -12.96
#